data_6d07f56c668d8171c9e746aa9b3ae1d0
#
_entry.id   6d07f56c668d8171c9e746aa9b3ae1d0
#
_cell.length_a   1.000
_cell.length_b   1.000
_cell.length_c   1.000
_cell.angle_alpha   90.00
_cell.angle_beta   90.00
_cell.angle_gamma   90.00
#
_symmetry.space_group_name_H-M   'P 1'
#
loop_
_entity.id
_entity.type
_entity.pdbx_description
1 polymer ?
#
loop_
_entity_poly.entity_id
_entity_poly.type
_entity_poly.pdbx_seq_one_letter_code
_entity_poly.pdbx_strand_id
1 'polypeptide(L)'
;MQLTNYYWYFQSAIPERICDDIVKYGKSIQDQMAVTGGYGDAKKLNQNQVKDLKKKRDSNIVWMNDRWIYKEIQPYVHQANANAGWNFQWDFSESCQFTKYTKGQFYDWHCDSWDKPYIRQQPNDPSNGKIRKLSVTVSLSDPKDYKGGELEFDFRNKDPDKKPNIRKCKEILPKGSLVVFPSFVWHRVCPVKRGSR
;
A
#
# COMPACT_ATOMS: atom_id res chain seq x y z
N MET A 1 -13.62 7.26 16.81
CA MET A 1 -12.19 7.49 17.11
C MET A 1 -11.78 8.78 16.41
N GLN A 2 -11.32 9.78 17.14
CA GLN A 2 -10.69 10.96 16.53
C GLN A 2 -9.20 10.66 16.37
N LEU A 3 -8.70 10.69 15.11
CA LEU A 3 -7.27 10.54 14.84
C LEU A 3 -6.61 11.91 15.00
N THR A 4 -5.59 12.01 15.82
CA THR A 4 -4.70 13.18 15.90
C THR A 4 -3.76 13.18 14.70
N ASN A 5 -3.28 11.99 14.30
CA ASN A 5 -2.40 11.78 13.16
C ASN A 5 -3.04 10.79 12.19
N TYR A 6 -3.14 11.17 10.91
CA TYR A 6 -3.70 10.32 9.85
C TYR A 6 -2.66 9.44 9.18
N TYR A 7 -1.37 9.82 9.24
CA TYR A 7 -0.22 9.02 8.87
C TYR A 7 1.01 9.48 9.63
N TRP A 8 2.01 8.62 9.69
CA TRP A 8 3.34 8.89 10.24
C TRP A 8 4.37 8.51 9.19
N TYR A 9 5.49 9.23 9.11
CA TYR A 9 6.48 9.00 8.07
C TYR A 9 7.91 9.03 8.60
N PHE A 10 8.80 8.38 7.87
CA PHE A 10 10.23 8.40 8.06
C PHE A 10 10.87 8.60 6.69
N GLN A 11 11.61 9.70 6.52
CA GLN A 11 12.26 10.00 5.24
C GLN A 11 13.60 9.32 5.13
N SER A 12 13.88 8.70 3.96
CA SER A 12 15.14 8.00 3.66
C SER A 12 15.60 7.05 4.76
N ALA A 13 14.64 6.40 5.42
CA ALA A 13 14.89 5.55 6.58
C ALA A 13 15.43 4.16 6.20
N ILE A 14 15.01 3.65 5.03
CA ILE A 14 15.54 2.42 4.46
C ILE A 14 16.74 2.79 3.58
N PRO A 15 17.93 2.21 3.80
CA PRO A 15 19.11 2.48 2.98
C PRO A 15 18.85 2.23 1.49
N GLU A 16 19.37 3.10 0.61
CA GLU A 16 19.18 2.97 -0.84
C GLU A 16 19.59 1.60 -1.37
N ARG A 17 20.69 1.04 -0.87
CA ARG A 17 21.14 -0.31 -1.23
C ARG A 17 20.05 -1.35 -0.95
N ILE A 18 19.39 -1.29 0.19
CA ILE A 18 18.29 -2.20 0.54
C ILE A 18 17.11 -2.00 -0.40
N CYS A 19 16.79 -0.75 -0.75
CA CYS A 19 15.75 -0.47 -1.75
C CYS A 19 16.09 -1.11 -3.10
N ASP A 20 17.36 -1.00 -3.55
CA ASP A 20 17.83 -1.60 -4.81
C ASP A 20 17.78 -3.12 -4.76
N ASP A 21 18.17 -3.73 -3.63
CA ASP A 21 18.07 -5.17 -3.41
C ASP A 21 16.61 -5.66 -3.48
N ILE A 22 15.66 -4.92 -2.87
CA ILE A 22 14.22 -5.22 -2.95
C ILE A 22 13.74 -5.11 -4.41
N VAL A 23 14.13 -4.04 -5.11
CA VAL A 23 13.75 -3.84 -6.52
C VAL A 23 14.31 -4.94 -7.42
N LYS A 24 15.58 -5.31 -7.24
CA LYS A 24 16.23 -6.41 -7.98
C LYS A 24 15.51 -7.72 -7.73
N TYR A 25 15.24 -8.03 -6.48
CA TYR A 25 14.53 -9.23 -6.07
C TYR A 25 13.10 -9.26 -6.65
N GLY A 26 12.33 -8.18 -6.48
CA GLY A 26 10.96 -8.11 -7.00
C GLY A 26 10.89 -8.24 -8.53
N LYS A 27 11.86 -7.68 -9.24
CA LYS A 27 11.95 -7.83 -10.70
C LYS A 27 12.40 -9.23 -11.16
N SER A 28 13.02 -10.03 -10.31
CA SER A 28 13.42 -11.41 -10.64
C SER A 28 12.26 -12.40 -10.54
N ILE A 29 11.16 -12.02 -9.89
CA ILE A 29 9.97 -12.84 -9.74
C ILE A 29 8.95 -12.43 -10.80
N GLN A 30 8.26 -13.41 -11.41
CA GLN A 30 7.20 -13.12 -12.38
C GLN A 30 6.08 -12.34 -11.71
N ASP A 31 5.81 -11.15 -12.22
CA ASP A 31 4.73 -10.30 -11.75
C ASP A 31 3.35 -10.77 -12.26
N GLN A 32 2.32 -10.33 -11.60
CA GLN A 32 0.94 -10.57 -11.97
C GLN A 32 0.12 -9.28 -11.91
N MET A 33 -0.97 -9.24 -12.65
CA MET A 33 -1.92 -8.14 -12.57
C MET A 33 -2.51 -8.08 -11.15
N ALA A 34 -2.52 -6.90 -10.55
CA ALA A 34 -3.10 -6.69 -9.24
C ALA A 34 -4.62 -6.82 -9.31
N VAL A 35 -5.20 -7.53 -8.35
CA VAL A 35 -6.66 -7.65 -8.16
C VAL A 35 -7.10 -6.91 -6.90
N THR A 36 -8.36 -6.44 -6.88
CA THR A 36 -8.98 -5.74 -5.75
C THR A 36 -10.50 -5.91 -5.79
N GLY A 37 -11.20 -5.54 -4.73
CA GLY A 37 -12.66 -5.47 -4.72
C GLY A 37 -13.37 -6.82 -4.75
N GLY A 38 -12.80 -7.87 -4.13
CA GLY A 38 -13.44 -9.19 -4.06
C GLY A 38 -13.17 -10.08 -5.27
N TYR A 39 -12.45 -9.58 -6.28
CA TYR A 39 -11.92 -10.45 -7.34
C TYR A 39 -10.86 -11.38 -6.75
N GLY A 40 -10.98 -12.67 -7.04
CA GLY A 40 -10.02 -13.67 -6.60
C GLY A 40 -8.74 -13.69 -7.43
N ASP A 41 -8.48 -14.81 -8.12
CA ASP A 41 -7.29 -14.98 -8.96
C ASP A 41 -7.41 -14.19 -10.28
N ALA A 42 -6.42 -13.34 -10.56
CA ALA A 42 -6.35 -12.56 -11.81
C ALA A 42 -6.47 -13.41 -13.08
N LYS A 43 -5.93 -14.63 -13.04
CA LYS A 43 -5.95 -15.56 -14.18
C LYS A 43 -7.35 -16.11 -14.50
N LYS A 44 -8.30 -15.98 -13.59
CA LYS A 44 -9.68 -16.48 -13.73
C LYS A 44 -10.66 -15.39 -14.17
N LEU A 45 -10.21 -14.15 -14.33
CA LEU A 45 -11.07 -13.04 -14.72
C LEU A 45 -11.41 -13.07 -16.21
N ASN A 46 -12.67 -12.83 -16.54
CA ASN A 46 -13.08 -12.58 -17.91
C ASN A 46 -12.74 -11.14 -18.35
N GLN A 47 -12.85 -10.86 -19.65
CA GLN A 47 -12.48 -9.55 -20.22
C GLN A 47 -13.23 -8.37 -19.61
N ASN A 48 -14.53 -8.52 -19.27
CA ASN A 48 -15.32 -7.46 -18.67
C ASN A 48 -14.86 -7.17 -17.23
N GLN A 49 -14.61 -8.22 -16.45
CA GLN A 49 -14.06 -8.11 -15.10
C GLN A 49 -12.68 -7.43 -15.11
N VAL A 50 -11.81 -7.78 -16.07
CA VAL A 50 -10.51 -7.10 -16.25
C VAL A 50 -10.69 -5.61 -16.57
N LYS A 51 -11.64 -5.24 -17.47
CA LYS A 51 -11.93 -3.84 -17.79
C LYS A 51 -12.43 -3.07 -16.56
N ASP A 52 -13.31 -3.66 -15.77
CA ASP A 52 -13.87 -3.02 -14.56
C ASP A 52 -12.82 -2.89 -13.46
N LEU A 53 -11.98 -3.91 -13.30
CA LEU A 53 -10.85 -3.87 -12.38
C LEU A 53 -9.88 -2.74 -12.77
N LYS A 54 -9.52 -2.61 -14.04
CA LYS A 54 -8.61 -1.58 -14.55
C LYS A 54 -9.12 -0.16 -14.41
N LYS A 55 -10.43 0.06 -14.25
CA LYS A 55 -11.00 1.37 -13.89
C LYS A 55 -10.69 1.77 -12.43
N LYS A 56 -10.44 0.80 -11.56
CA LYS A 56 -10.15 1.00 -10.14
C LYS A 56 -8.66 0.89 -9.83
N ARG A 57 -7.99 -0.06 -10.45
CA ARG A 57 -6.58 -0.32 -10.26
C ARG A 57 -5.95 -0.90 -11.52
N ASP A 58 -4.88 -0.29 -11.99
CA ASP A 58 -4.01 -0.83 -13.01
C ASP A 58 -2.57 -0.83 -12.48
N SER A 59 -2.04 -1.99 -12.14
CA SER A 59 -0.69 -2.18 -11.64
C SER A 59 -0.27 -3.64 -11.70
N ASN A 60 1.04 -3.87 -11.68
CA ASN A 60 1.64 -5.20 -11.59
C ASN A 60 2.22 -5.41 -10.20
N ILE A 61 2.05 -6.60 -9.65
CA ILE A 61 2.47 -6.92 -8.28
C ILE A 61 3.23 -8.24 -8.21
N VAL A 62 4.08 -8.33 -7.19
CA VAL A 62 4.71 -9.55 -6.70
C VAL A 62 4.49 -9.65 -5.20
N TRP A 63 4.16 -10.84 -4.70
CA TRP A 63 4.05 -11.11 -3.27
C TRP A 63 5.37 -11.64 -2.72
N MET A 64 5.85 -11.04 -1.65
CA MET A 64 7.12 -11.37 -1.00
C MET A 64 6.89 -11.69 0.49
N ASN A 65 7.53 -12.77 0.97
CA ASN A 65 7.41 -13.22 2.37
C ASN A 65 8.76 -13.33 3.06
N ASP A 66 9.76 -12.66 2.54
CA ASP A 66 11.15 -12.82 2.96
C ASP A 66 11.43 -12.05 4.25
N ARG A 67 11.93 -12.74 5.26
CA ARG A 67 12.17 -12.16 6.59
C ARG A 67 13.08 -10.93 6.60
N TRP A 68 14.04 -10.87 5.67
CA TRP A 68 14.94 -9.74 5.59
C TRP A 68 14.22 -8.43 5.25
N ILE A 69 13.16 -8.47 4.41
CA ILE A 69 12.34 -7.30 4.08
C ILE A 69 11.56 -6.83 5.32
N TYR A 70 10.95 -7.76 6.06
CA TYR A 70 10.22 -7.41 7.28
C TYR A 70 11.13 -6.80 8.36
N LYS A 71 12.37 -7.28 8.47
CA LYS A 71 13.37 -6.72 9.41
C LYS A 71 13.62 -5.23 9.16
N GLU A 72 13.64 -4.81 7.90
CA GLU A 72 13.86 -3.41 7.53
C GLU A 72 12.62 -2.53 7.79
N ILE A 73 11.42 -3.08 7.75
CA ILE A 73 10.17 -2.32 7.77
C ILE A 73 9.51 -2.31 9.15
N GLN A 74 9.42 -3.46 9.82
CA GLN A 74 8.66 -3.62 11.06
C GLN A 74 9.05 -2.67 12.20
N PRO A 75 10.33 -2.36 12.44
CA PRO A 75 10.72 -1.41 13.48
C PRO A 75 10.05 -0.04 13.31
N TYR A 76 9.95 0.43 12.07
CA TYR A 76 9.31 1.71 11.76
C TYR A 76 7.79 1.65 11.93
N VAL A 77 7.16 0.51 11.63
CA VAL A 77 5.71 0.32 11.87
C VAL A 77 5.40 0.39 13.35
N HIS A 78 6.18 -0.27 14.21
CA HIS A 78 6.05 -0.19 15.66
C HIS A 78 6.24 1.23 16.18
N GLN A 79 7.31 1.90 15.73
CA GLN A 79 7.62 3.27 16.13
C GLN A 79 6.53 4.26 15.69
N ALA A 80 6.02 4.13 14.46
CA ALA A 80 4.94 4.97 13.96
C ALA A 80 3.66 4.78 14.78
N ASN A 81 3.29 3.54 15.07
CA ASN A 81 2.12 3.20 15.84
C ASN A 81 2.13 3.82 17.24
N ALA A 82 3.30 3.81 17.90
CA ALA A 82 3.49 4.41 19.20
C ALA A 82 3.51 5.95 19.11
N ASN A 83 4.34 6.52 18.22
CA ASN A 83 4.56 7.96 18.12
C ASN A 83 3.32 8.71 17.63
N ALA A 84 2.53 8.10 16.76
CA ALA A 84 1.26 8.68 16.29
C ALA A 84 0.12 8.55 17.31
N GLY A 85 0.34 7.83 18.42
CA GLY A 85 -0.64 7.60 19.46
C GLY A 85 -1.77 6.64 19.07
N TRP A 86 -1.60 5.85 18.00
CA TRP A 86 -2.64 4.91 17.58
C TRP A 86 -2.73 3.71 18.50
N ASN A 87 -1.58 3.17 18.95
CA ASN A 87 -1.46 2.06 19.89
C ASN A 87 -2.27 0.81 19.50
N PHE A 88 -2.39 0.56 18.19
CA PHE A 88 -3.02 -0.65 17.72
C PHE A 88 -2.21 -1.89 18.10
N GLN A 89 -2.91 -2.91 18.57
CA GLN A 89 -2.34 -4.24 18.74
C GLN A 89 -2.53 -5.04 17.47
N TRP A 90 -1.49 -5.74 17.04
CA TRP A 90 -1.53 -6.70 15.94
C TRP A 90 -0.66 -7.91 16.24
N ASP A 91 -0.95 -9.03 15.62
CA ASP A 91 -0.29 -10.32 15.79
C ASP A 91 0.15 -10.95 14.48
N PHE A 92 -0.17 -10.31 13.34
CA PHE A 92 0.12 -10.85 12.03
C PHE A 92 0.45 -9.73 11.04
N SER A 93 1.47 -9.97 10.20
CA SER A 93 1.81 -9.12 9.05
C SER A 93 1.56 -9.91 7.77
N GLU A 94 0.76 -9.34 6.87
CA GLU A 94 0.52 -9.94 5.56
C GLU A 94 1.78 -9.91 4.69
N SER A 95 1.74 -10.67 3.58
CA SER A 95 2.80 -10.63 2.57
C SER A 95 3.05 -9.21 2.07
N CYS A 96 4.33 -8.85 1.91
CA CYS A 96 4.70 -7.58 1.30
C CYS A 96 4.31 -7.59 -0.18
N GLN A 97 3.59 -6.57 -0.61
CA GLN A 97 3.24 -6.37 -2.01
C GLN A 97 4.25 -5.45 -2.69
N PHE A 98 5.16 -6.03 -3.48
CA PHE A 98 5.98 -5.23 -4.39
C PHE A 98 5.13 -4.81 -5.57
N THR A 99 4.87 -3.52 -5.70
CA THR A 99 3.99 -2.97 -6.73
C THR A 99 4.80 -2.12 -7.69
N LYS A 100 4.63 -2.36 -8.98
CA LYS A 100 5.19 -1.54 -10.06
C LYS A 100 4.07 -0.80 -10.76
N TYR A 101 4.24 0.50 -10.89
CA TYR A 101 3.38 1.38 -11.68
C TYR A 101 4.19 1.95 -12.84
N THR A 102 3.76 1.71 -14.08
CA THR A 102 4.31 2.32 -15.30
C THR A 102 3.38 3.43 -15.80
N LYS A 103 3.75 4.10 -16.90
CA LYS A 103 2.94 5.18 -17.48
C LYS A 103 1.47 4.79 -17.64
N GLY A 104 0.58 5.62 -17.11
CA GLY A 104 -0.87 5.43 -17.12
C GLY A 104 -1.39 4.61 -15.94
N GLN A 105 -0.57 3.81 -15.29
CA GLN A 105 -1.00 2.95 -14.19
C GLN A 105 -1.25 3.73 -12.91
N PHE A 106 -2.19 3.25 -12.09
CA PHE A 106 -2.71 3.91 -10.89
C PHE A 106 -3.42 2.94 -9.96
N TYR A 107 -3.79 3.42 -8.79
CA TYR A 107 -4.76 2.80 -7.90
C TYR A 107 -5.67 3.87 -7.31
N ASP A 108 -6.95 3.82 -7.68
CA ASP A 108 -7.93 4.84 -7.29
C ASP A 108 -8.26 4.80 -5.80
N TRP A 109 -9.10 5.72 -5.35
CA TRP A 109 -9.50 5.88 -3.95
C TRP A 109 -10.00 4.58 -3.32
N HIS A 110 -9.35 4.18 -2.23
CA HIS A 110 -9.68 2.99 -1.47
C HIS A 110 -9.21 3.13 -0.02
N CYS A 111 -9.65 2.21 0.82
CA CYS A 111 -9.02 1.90 2.10
C CYS A 111 -8.65 0.41 2.13
N ASP A 112 -7.65 0.06 2.93
CA ASP A 112 -7.14 -1.30 3.02
C ASP A 112 -7.89 -2.16 4.04
N SER A 113 -8.68 -1.53 4.92
CA SER A 113 -9.48 -2.20 5.93
C SER A 113 -10.96 -2.22 5.58
N TRP A 114 -11.65 -3.27 6.01
CA TRP A 114 -13.09 -3.43 5.89
C TRP A 114 -13.75 -3.34 7.27
N ASP A 115 -15.06 -3.07 7.29
CA ASP A 115 -15.83 -3.01 8.53
C ASP A 115 -16.01 -4.38 9.21
N LYS A 116 -15.77 -5.45 8.46
CA LYS A 116 -15.90 -6.84 8.91
C LYS A 116 -14.57 -7.58 8.81
N PRO A 117 -14.31 -8.52 9.73
CA PRO A 117 -13.16 -9.41 9.63
C PRO A 117 -13.15 -10.22 8.34
N TYR A 118 -11.94 -10.61 7.90
CA TYR A 118 -11.81 -11.51 6.76
C TYR A 118 -12.42 -12.87 7.06
N ILE A 119 -13.19 -13.37 6.10
CA ILE A 119 -13.63 -14.76 6.05
C ILE A 119 -12.85 -15.43 4.94
N ARG A 120 -11.99 -16.37 5.30
CA ARG A 120 -11.14 -17.11 4.36
C ARG A 120 -11.70 -18.52 4.13
N GLN A 121 -11.56 -19.01 2.89
CA GLN A 121 -11.97 -20.37 2.54
C GLN A 121 -11.11 -21.43 3.25
N GLN A 122 -9.84 -21.11 3.54
CA GLN A 122 -8.94 -21.97 4.28
C GLN A 122 -9.03 -21.64 5.78
N PRO A 123 -9.51 -22.53 6.63
CA PRO A 123 -9.66 -22.28 8.06
C PRO A 123 -8.35 -21.89 8.76
N ASN A 124 -7.22 -22.40 8.28
CA ASN A 124 -5.89 -22.15 8.82
C ASN A 124 -5.19 -20.91 8.23
N ASP A 125 -5.88 -20.12 7.41
CA ASP A 125 -5.32 -18.84 6.92
C ASP A 125 -5.12 -17.91 8.13
N PRO A 126 -3.88 -17.42 8.37
CA PRO A 126 -3.58 -16.61 9.55
C PRO A 126 -4.31 -15.26 9.57
N SER A 127 -4.85 -14.81 8.45
CA SER A 127 -5.67 -13.58 8.37
C SER A 127 -7.17 -13.83 8.66
N ASN A 128 -7.58 -15.08 8.78
CA ASN A 128 -9.00 -15.42 9.02
C ASN A 128 -9.50 -14.83 10.36
N GLY A 129 -10.64 -14.17 10.34
CA GLY A 129 -11.21 -13.51 11.51
C GLY A 129 -10.50 -12.18 11.91
N LYS A 130 -9.54 -11.70 11.11
CA LYS A 130 -8.76 -10.48 11.41
C LYS A 130 -9.18 -9.29 10.56
N ILE A 131 -8.88 -8.10 11.06
CA ILE A 131 -9.05 -6.81 10.38
C ILE A 131 -7.68 -6.13 10.28
N ARG A 132 -7.33 -5.60 9.12
CA ARG A 132 -6.12 -4.78 8.96
C ARG A 132 -6.21 -3.53 9.84
N LYS A 133 -5.17 -3.26 10.61
CA LYS A 133 -5.05 -2.07 11.48
C LYS A 133 -4.15 -1.02 10.88
N LEU A 134 -2.99 -1.44 10.39
CA LEU A 134 -1.96 -0.57 9.85
C LEU A 134 -1.60 -0.99 8.43
N SER A 135 -1.42 0.02 7.60
CA SER A 135 -0.86 -0.08 6.26
C SER A 135 0.48 0.64 6.21
N VAL A 136 1.40 0.12 5.42
CA VAL A 136 2.70 0.74 5.20
C VAL A 136 3.03 0.78 3.71
N THR A 137 3.57 1.90 3.26
CA THR A 137 4.10 2.07 1.90
C THR A 137 5.54 2.52 1.98
N VAL A 138 6.43 1.84 1.25
CA VAL A 138 7.86 2.17 1.13
C VAL A 138 8.14 2.64 -0.28
N SER A 139 8.80 3.81 -0.42
CA SER A 139 9.26 4.33 -1.71
C SER A 139 10.60 3.70 -2.09
N LEU A 140 10.59 2.88 -3.14
CA LEU A 140 11.78 2.18 -3.63
C LEU A 140 12.44 2.89 -4.82
N SER A 141 11.77 3.90 -5.41
CA SER A 141 12.22 4.61 -6.61
C SER A 141 12.74 6.01 -6.27
N ASP A 142 13.76 6.46 -7.00
CA ASP A 142 14.18 7.87 -6.96
C ASP A 142 13.08 8.73 -7.61
N PRO A 143 12.65 9.84 -6.98
CA PRO A 143 11.63 10.73 -7.54
C PRO A 143 12.05 11.40 -8.86
N LYS A 144 13.33 11.36 -9.23
CA LYS A 144 13.84 11.86 -10.54
C LYS A 144 13.47 10.90 -11.68
N ASP A 145 13.26 9.61 -11.41
CA ASP A 145 13.05 8.58 -12.42
C ASP A 145 11.62 8.55 -12.95
N TYR A 146 10.67 9.23 -12.26
CA TYR A 146 9.27 9.23 -12.66
C TYR A 146 8.59 10.60 -12.46
N LYS A 147 7.41 10.76 -13.06
CA LYS A 147 6.48 11.87 -12.82
C LYS A 147 5.07 11.34 -12.65
N GLY A 148 4.27 11.99 -11.82
CA GLY A 148 2.96 11.48 -11.41
C GLY A 148 3.11 10.40 -10.33
N GLY A 149 2.10 9.55 -10.18
CA GLY A 149 2.13 8.46 -9.19
C GLY A 149 2.12 8.96 -7.75
N GLU A 150 1.60 10.14 -7.48
CA GLU A 150 1.54 10.69 -6.13
C GLU A 150 0.69 9.82 -5.22
N LEU A 151 1.16 9.60 -3.98
CA LEU A 151 0.34 9.08 -2.89
C LEU A 151 -0.48 10.23 -2.32
N GLU A 152 -1.79 10.08 -2.31
CA GLU A 152 -2.71 11.06 -1.74
C GLU A 152 -3.62 10.41 -0.71
N PHE A 153 -3.94 11.17 0.34
CA PHE A 153 -4.89 10.82 1.39
C PHE A 153 -6.11 11.72 1.34
N ASP A 154 -7.29 11.19 1.68
CA ASP A 154 -8.49 11.98 1.94
C ASP A 154 -8.90 11.87 3.41
N PHE A 155 -8.73 12.94 4.15
CA PHE A 155 -8.94 12.98 5.61
C PHE A 155 -10.38 13.24 6.03
N ARG A 156 -11.32 13.38 5.10
CA ARG A 156 -12.75 13.44 5.47
C ARG A 156 -13.30 12.08 5.99
N ASN A 157 -12.50 11.02 5.88
CA ASN A 157 -12.76 9.70 6.45
C ASN A 157 -14.14 9.11 6.09
N LYS A 158 -14.47 9.04 4.80
CA LYS A 158 -15.75 8.54 4.26
C LYS A 158 -17.01 9.34 4.67
N ASP A 159 -16.87 10.45 5.33
CA ASP A 159 -18.02 11.30 5.66
C ASP A 159 -18.51 12.00 4.37
N PRO A 160 -19.67 11.61 3.80
CA PRO A 160 -20.15 12.16 2.54
C PRO A 160 -20.53 13.64 2.65
N ASP A 161 -20.87 14.10 3.85
CA ASP A 161 -21.31 15.47 4.10
C ASP A 161 -20.12 16.44 4.23
N LYS A 162 -18.93 15.92 4.43
CA LYS A 162 -17.70 16.72 4.45
C LYS A 162 -17.11 16.92 3.07
N LYS A 163 -16.63 18.13 2.82
CA LYS A 163 -15.85 18.43 1.61
C LYS A 163 -14.59 17.56 1.58
N PRO A 164 -14.11 17.13 0.39
CA PRO A 164 -12.83 16.43 0.25
C PRO A 164 -11.70 17.18 0.93
N ASN A 165 -10.93 16.49 1.75
CA ASN A 165 -9.73 17.01 2.42
C ASN A 165 -8.52 16.22 1.94
N ILE A 166 -8.13 16.47 0.69
CA ILE A 166 -7.10 15.72 -0.02
C ILE A 166 -5.73 16.31 0.31
N ARG A 167 -4.83 15.46 0.80
CA ARG A 167 -3.42 15.79 1.02
C ARG A 167 -2.52 14.88 0.19
N LYS A 168 -1.65 15.51 -0.60
CA LYS A 168 -0.53 14.83 -1.26
C LYS A 168 0.58 14.56 -0.25
N CYS A 169 0.97 13.30 -0.11
CA CYS A 169 2.06 12.88 0.76
C CYS A 169 3.41 13.10 0.06
N LYS A 170 4.01 14.26 0.27
CA LYS A 170 5.33 14.59 -0.27
C LYS A 170 6.46 13.91 0.51
N GLU A 171 6.19 13.56 1.74
CA GLU A 171 7.12 12.97 2.69
C GLU A 171 7.65 11.60 2.23
N ILE A 172 6.88 10.91 1.36
CA ILE A 172 7.28 9.62 0.79
C ILE A 172 8.20 9.74 -0.42
N LEU A 173 8.39 10.94 -0.99
CA LEU A 173 9.13 11.09 -2.25
C LEU A 173 10.60 10.68 -2.19
N PRO A 174 11.40 10.99 -1.16
CA PRO A 174 12.77 10.49 -1.09
C PRO A 174 12.80 8.96 -1.11
N LYS A 175 13.71 8.39 -1.92
CA LYS A 175 13.94 6.93 -1.94
C LYS A 175 14.26 6.42 -0.53
N GLY A 176 13.73 5.26 -0.17
CA GLY A 176 13.85 4.69 1.16
C GLY A 176 12.91 5.31 2.21
N SER A 177 12.08 6.29 1.84
CA SER A 177 11.06 6.79 2.75
C SER A 177 9.92 5.81 2.90
N LEU A 178 9.34 5.79 4.10
CA LEU A 178 8.14 4.99 4.36
C LEU A 178 7.08 5.82 5.08
N VAL A 179 5.84 5.46 4.82
CA VAL A 179 4.65 6.06 5.43
C VAL A 179 3.81 4.95 6.00
N VAL A 180 3.45 5.07 7.27
CA VAL A 180 2.54 4.16 7.99
C VAL A 180 1.26 4.92 8.27
N PHE A 181 0.12 4.25 8.14
CA PHE A 181 -1.19 4.86 8.37
C PHE A 181 -2.22 3.82 8.80
N PRO A 182 -3.27 4.22 9.54
CA PRO A 182 -4.38 3.33 9.84
C PRO A 182 -5.05 2.84 8.55
N SER A 183 -5.26 1.53 8.41
CA SER A 183 -5.71 0.92 7.17
C SER A 183 -7.09 1.38 6.67
N PHE A 184 -7.87 2.04 7.52
CA PHE A 184 -9.17 2.64 7.16
C PHE A 184 -9.06 4.07 6.59
N VAL A 185 -7.86 4.67 6.57
CA VAL A 185 -7.66 5.99 5.96
C VAL A 185 -7.72 5.86 4.45
N TRP A 186 -8.56 6.70 3.82
CA TRP A 186 -8.70 6.72 2.37
C TRP A 186 -7.45 7.27 1.71
N HIS A 187 -7.00 6.55 0.69
CA HIS A 187 -5.81 6.91 -0.06
C HIS A 187 -5.89 6.43 -1.51
N ARG A 188 -5.01 6.97 -2.34
CA ARG A 188 -4.83 6.55 -3.73
C ARG A 188 -3.40 6.72 -4.19
N VAL A 189 -3.06 6.05 -5.29
CA VAL A 189 -1.88 6.33 -6.11
C VAL A 189 -2.35 6.94 -7.42
N CYS A 190 -1.97 8.20 -7.67
CA CYS A 190 -2.31 8.91 -8.91
C CYS A 190 -1.66 8.25 -10.12
N PRO A 191 -2.18 8.48 -11.35
CA PRO A 191 -1.57 7.95 -12.56
C PRO A 191 -0.12 8.39 -12.73
N VAL A 192 0.76 7.45 -13.06
CA VAL A 192 2.14 7.75 -13.45
C VAL A 192 2.13 8.39 -14.84
N LYS A 193 2.76 9.55 -14.97
CA LYS A 193 2.80 10.33 -16.22
C LYS A 193 4.03 10.00 -17.07
N ARG A 194 5.15 9.66 -16.42
CA ARG A 194 6.43 9.29 -17.06
C ARG A 194 7.22 8.38 -16.15
N GLY A 195 8.01 7.47 -16.73
CA GLY A 195 8.87 6.54 -16.01
C GLY A 195 8.10 5.40 -15.34
N SER A 196 8.66 4.86 -14.27
CA SER A 196 8.03 3.84 -13.44
C SER A 196 8.35 4.07 -11.97
N ARG A 197 7.37 3.76 -11.16
CA ARG A 197 7.44 3.86 -9.70
C ARG A 197 7.17 2.49 -9.09
#